data_cc04dba5ce6f293b561de802706aadd8
#
_entry.id   cc04dba5ce6f293b561de802706aadd8
#
_cell.length_a   1.000
_cell.length_b   1.000
_cell.length_c   1.000
_cell.angle_alpha   90.00
_cell.angle_beta   90.00
_cell.angle_gamma   90.00
#
_symmetry.space_group_name_H-M   'P 1'
#
loop_
_entity.id
_entity.type
_entity.pdbx_description
1 polymer ?
#
loop_
_entity_poly.entity_id
_entity_poly.type
_entity_poly.pdbx_seq_one_letter_code
_entity_poly.pdbx_strand_id
1 'polypeptide(L)'
;MSATGAKLDRTAAYPWYDSWWLAKYFEAQAIIERVKPAALPDFIRALAPLRTDTSFRTTMLDQPFDAATLDAIRSVVKNLRPTELELHEARAFGRFVVHDHPMFVELQRRAIPIVSEVVGEPVEASYSFLSLYSTRGVCAVHLDAPQAKWTFDLCVDQNAPWPIHFSDVRPWPDRDELTGYASGRDDWQERIKKSPSLKFSELRPRVGEAIVFSGSSQWHYRDPIDPAAGAAFCTLLFMHFIPRGTADLLDPRHWAALVGVPELAALQRQS
;
A
#
# COMPACT_ATOMS: atom_id res chain seq x y z
N MET A 1 -1.60 -17.38 -16.19
CA MET A 1 -2.89 -16.79 -16.59
C MET A 1 -2.81 -15.32 -16.20
N SER A 2 -2.85 -14.43 -17.18
CA SER A 2 -2.69 -12.98 -16.99
C SER A 2 -3.91 -12.47 -16.22
N ALA A 3 -3.71 -12.00 -15.00
CA ALA A 3 -4.69 -11.18 -14.32
C ALA A 3 -4.76 -9.85 -15.06
N THR A 4 -5.71 -9.73 -15.98
CA THR A 4 -6.11 -8.44 -16.55
C THR A 4 -6.51 -7.56 -15.38
N GLY A 5 -5.65 -6.59 -15.04
CA GLY A 5 -5.94 -5.61 -14.01
C GLY A 5 -7.24 -4.90 -14.33
N ALA A 6 -8.29 -5.21 -13.58
CA ALA A 6 -9.54 -4.50 -13.66
C ALA A 6 -9.27 -3.01 -13.42
N LYS A 7 -9.63 -2.15 -14.37
CA LYS A 7 -9.65 -0.71 -14.17
C LYS A 7 -10.53 -0.42 -12.95
N LEU A 8 -9.91 -0.07 -11.83
CA LEU A 8 -10.67 0.40 -10.67
C LEU A 8 -11.35 1.71 -11.07
N ASP A 9 -12.67 1.73 -10.98
CA ASP A 9 -13.43 2.95 -11.18
C ASP A 9 -13.12 3.92 -10.04
N ARG A 10 -12.28 4.92 -10.32
CA ARG A 10 -11.90 5.98 -9.37
C ARG A 10 -13.02 7.00 -9.15
N THR A 11 -14.13 6.89 -9.86
CA THR A 11 -15.34 7.69 -9.61
C THR A 11 -16.19 7.12 -8.48
N ALA A 12 -15.87 5.90 -8.00
CA ALA A 12 -16.49 5.36 -6.80
C ALA A 12 -16.18 6.25 -5.58
N ALA A 13 -17.14 6.34 -4.67
CA ALA A 13 -17.15 7.25 -3.51
C ALA A 13 -16.11 6.91 -2.41
N TYR A 14 -14.93 6.46 -2.77
CA TYR A 14 -13.84 6.16 -1.85
C TYR A 14 -12.90 7.36 -1.73
N PRO A 15 -12.51 7.75 -0.51
CA PRO A 15 -11.67 8.92 -0.30
C PRO A 15 -10.25 8.76 -0.86
N TRP A 16 -9.69 7.55 -0.90
CA TRP A 16 -8.41 7.22 -1.55
C TRP A 16 -8.51 5.85 -2.23
N TYR A 17 -7.54 5.57 -3.10
CA TYR A 17 -7.56 4.44 -4.03
C TYR A 17 -7.85 3.08 -3.38
N ASP A 18 -7.20 2.76 -2.26
CA ASP A 18 -7.30 1.46 -1.59
C ASP A 18 -8.36 1.39 -0.49
N SER A 19 -9.06 2.47 -0.23
CA SER A 19 -10.10 2.52 0.83
C SER A 19 -11.29 1.61 0.58
N TRP A 20 -11.47 1.11 -0.65
CA TRP A 20 -12.52 0.15 -1.00
C TRP A 20 -12.52 -1.09 -0.10
N TRP A 21 -11.33 -1.58 0.31
CA TRP A 21 -11.23 -2.76 1.17
C TRP A 21 -11.83 -2.49 2.55
N LEU A 22 -11.52 -1.36 3.15
CA LEU A 22 -12.10 -0.94 4.43
C LEU A 22 -13.62 -0.74 4.33
N ALA A 23 -14.10 -0.17 3.23
CA ALA A 23 -15.53 -0.04 2.99
C ALA A 23 -16.22 -1.41 2.98
N LYS A 24 -15.63 -2.43 2.32
CA LYS A 24 -16.14 -3.80 2.32
C LYS A 24 -16.06 -4.46 3.70
N TYR A 25 -15.00 -4.20 4.45
CA TYR A 25 -14.87 -4.68 5.82
C TYR A 25 -16.01 -4.15 6.72
N PHE A 26 -16.34 -2.86 6.64
CA PHE A 26 -17.46 -2.29 7.40
C PHE A 26 -18.84 -2.73 6.88
N GLU A 27 -18.98 -2.92 5.58
CA GLU A 27 -20.20 -3.49 5.00
C GLU A 27 -20.42 -4.92 5.50
N ALA A 28 -19.36 -5.73 5.58
CA ALA A 28 -19.41 -7.07 6.15
C ALA A 28 -19.87 -7.05 7.61
N GLN A 29 -19.29 -6.18 8.44
CA GLN A 29 -19.70 -6.04 9.84
C GLN A 29 -21.19 -5.71 9.97
N ALA A 30 -21.70 -4.75 9.20
CA ALA A 30 -23.11 -4.36 9.21
C ALA A 30 -24.05 -5.52 8.77
N ILE A 31 -23.61 -6.32 7.79
CA ILE A 31 -24.35 -7.53 7.38
C ILE A 31 -24.36 -8.54 8.53
N ILE A 32 -23.21 -8.86 9.13
CA ILE A 32 -23.09 -9.82 10.22
C ILE A 32 -23.93 -9.38 11.43
N GLU A 33 -23.83 -8.11 11.82
CA GLU A 33 -24.66 -7.55 12.90
C GLU A 33 -26.16 -7.78 12.70
N ARG A 34 -26.64 -7.63 11.46
CA ARG A 34 -28.05 -7.80 11.12
C ARG A 34 -28.49 -9.26 11.08
N VAL A 35 -27.67 -10.18 10.51
CA VAL A 35 -28.13 -11.54 10.21
C VAL A 35 -27.61 -12.60 11.18
N LYS A 36 -26.45 -12.38 11.80
CA LYS A 36 -25.82 -13.31 12.74
C LYS A 36 -24.91 -12.58 13.73
N PRO A 37 -25.45 -11.71 14.61
CA PRO A 37 -24.65 -10.83 15.47
C PRO A 37 -23.63 -11.58 16.34
N ALA A 38 -23.91 -12.82 16.73
CA ALA A 38 -22.98 -13.65 17.51
C ALA A 38 -21.68 -14.00 16.77
N ALA A 39 -21.65 -13.89 15.44
CA ALA A 39 -20.45 -14.14 14.64
C ALA A 39 -19.52 -12.90 14.48
N LEU A 40 -19.96 -11.71 14.85
CA LEU A 40 -19.20 -10.48 14.68
C LEU A 40 -17.85 -10.48 15.44
N PRO A 41 -17.78 -10.91 16.71
CA PRO A 41 -16.50 -11.00 17.42
C PRO A 41 -15.51 -11.95 16.75
N ASP A 42 -15.99 -13.05 16.20
CA ASP A 42 -15.14 -14.03 15.50
C ASP A 42 -14.62 -13.47 14.17
N PHE A 43 -15.45 -12.75 13.42
CA PHE A 43 -15.05 -12.05 12.21
C PHE A 43 -13.96 -11.02 12.49
N ILE A 44 -14.13 -10.17 13.49
CA ILE A 44 -13.15 -9.15 13.88
C ILE A 44 -11.84 -9.81 14.32
N ARG A 45 -11.92 -10.90 15.10
CA ARG A 45 -10.75 -11.64 15.57
C ARG A 45 -10.00 -12.32 14.42
N ALA A 46 -10.70 -12.91 13.48
CA ALA A 46 -10.10 -13.57 12.33
C ALA A 46 -9.26 -12.59 11.47
N LEU A 47 -9.73 -11.34 11.34
CA LEU A 47 -9.04 -10.30 10.58
C LEU A 47 -8.00 -9.49 11.40
N ALA A 48 -7.89 -9.77 12.71
CA ALA A 48 -6.92 -9.09 13.57
C ALA A 48 -5.45 -9.20 13.09
N PRO A 49 -4.98 -10.33 12.51
CA PRO A 49 -3.61 -10.41 11.99
C PRO A 49 -3.28 -9.40 10.89
N LEU A 50 -4.28 -8.85 10.20
CA LEU A 50 -4.07 -7.81 9.18
C LEU A 50 -3.83 -6.41 9.76
N ARG A 51 -4.04 -6.23 11.07
CA ARG A 51 -3.79 -4.97 11.77
C ARG A 51 -2.35 -4.90 12.25
N THR A 52 -1.83 -3.70 12.38
CA THR A 52 -0.47 -3.44 12.88
C THR A 52 -0.51 -2.97 14.32
N ASP A 53 0.40 -3.49 15.13
CA ASP A 53 0.56 -3.04 16.51
C ASP A 53 1.06 -1.58 16.56
N THR A 54 0.49 -0.79 17.45
CA THR A 54 0.82 0.64 17.60
C THR A 54 2.25 0.90 18.08
N SER A 55 2.94 -0.12 18.58
CA SER A 55 4.36 -0.04 18.96
C SER A 55 5.31 -0.12 17.76
N PHE A 56 4.86 -0.60 16.61
CA PHE A 56 5.68 -0.68 15.40
C PHE A 56 6.20 0.71 14.98
N ARG A 57 7.41 0.74 14.49
CA ARG A 57 8.07 1.95 13.97
C ARG A 57 8.63 1.69 12.59
N THR A 58 8.42 2.65 11.70
CA THR A 58 9.03 2.67 10.37
C THR A 58 10.55 2.56 10.50
N THR A 59 11.15 1.66 9.71
CA THR A 59 12.57 1.35 9.79
C THR A 59 13.25 1.67 8.46
N MET A 60 14.33 2.44 8.50
CA MET A 60 15.24 2.67 7.38
C MET A 60 16.29 1.55 7.36
N LEU A 61 16.52 0.95 6.20
CA LEU A 61 17.54 -0.06 5.96
C LEU A 61 18.63 0.52 5.05
N ASP A 62 19.86 0.46 5.51
CA ASP A 62 21.02 0.86 4.69
C ASP A 62 21.44 -0.33 3.81
N GLN A 63 21.32 -0.16 2.50
CA GLN A 63 21.76 -1.12 1.46
C GLN A 63 21.33 -2.58 1.71
N PRO A 64 20.04 -2.88 1.84
CA PRO A 64 19.56 -4.25 2.09
C PRO A 64 19.88 -5.22 0.94
N PHE A 65 20.19 -4.69 -0.23
CA PHE A 65 20.73 -5.42 -1.38
C PHE A 65 22.11 -4.88 -1.74
N ASP A 66 22.98 -5.75 -2.26
CA ASP A 66 24.31 -5.37 -2.70
C ASP A 66 24.29 -4.50 -3.98
N ALA A 67 25.40 -3.85 -4.27
CA ALA A 67 25.55 -2.98 -5.43
C ALA A 67 25.26 -3.71 -6.76
N ALA A 68 25.66 -4.98 -6.89
CA ALA A 68 25.43 -5.77 -8.09
C ALA A 68 23.93 -6.02 -8.32
N THR A 69 23.16 -6.28 -7.26
CA THR A 69 21.71 -6.40 -7.33
C THR A 69 21.07 -5.07 -7.74
N LEU A 70 21.50 -3.95 -7.16
CA LEU A 70 20.98 -2.62 -7.52
C LEU A 70 21.27 -2.27 -8.98
N ASP A 71 22.46 -2.58 -9.48
CA ASP A 71 22.82 -2.35 -10.88
C ASP A 71 22.03 -3.25 -11.83
N ALA A 72 21.73 -4.48 -11.42
CA ALA A 72 20.84 -5.37 -12.18
C ALA A 72 19.40 -4.81 -12.26
N ILE A 73 18.85 -4.27 -11.16
CA ILE A 73 17.55 -3.58 -11.18
C ILE A 73 17.58 -2.39 -12.15
N ARG A 74 18.58 -1.54 -12.07
CA ARG A 74 18.75 -0.39 -12.97
C ARG A 74 18.87 -0.81 -14.43
N SER A 75 19.56 -1.93 -14.70
CA SER A 75 19.65 -2.48 -16.06
C SER A 75 18.28 -2.89 -16.58
N VAL A 76 17.44 -3.53 -15.76
CA VAL A 76 16.05 -3.84 -16.14
C VAL A 76 15.30 -2.54 -16.44
N VAL A 77 15.35 -1.55 -15.55
CA VAL A 77 14.67 -0.26 -15.74
C VAL A 77 15.05 0.40 -17.07
N LYS A 78 16.33 0.41 -17.43
CA LYS A 78 16.82 0.99 -18.69
C LYS A 78 16.34 0.26 -19.94
N ASN A 79 16.02 -1.02 -19.82
CA ASN A 79 15.62 -1.88 -20.94
C ASN A 79 14.09 -2.11 -21.00
N LEU A 80 13.31 -1.48 -20.12
CA LEU A 80 11.84 -1.55 -20.17
C LEU A 80 11.31 -1.01 -21.49
N ARG A 81 10.46 -1.79 -22.14
CA ARG A 81 9.78 -1.35 -23.37
C ARG A 81 8.56 -0.52 -23.00
N PRO A 82 8.17 0.45 -23.84
CA PRO A 82 6.94 1.23 -23.61
C PRO A 82 5.68 0.39 -23.38
N THR A 83 5.62 -0.81 -23.97
CA THR A 83 4.50 -1.75 -23.83
C THR A 83 4.43 -2.45 -22.47
N GLU A 84 5.50 -2.38 -21.67
CA GLU A 84 5.56 -2.92 -20.32
C GLU A 84 5.14 -1.89 -19.27
N LEU A 85 4.98 -0.64 -19.68
CA LEU A 85 4.61 0.47 -18.81
C LEU A 85 3.08 0.61 -18.71
N GLU A 86 2.58 0.63 -17.49
CA GLU A 86 1.20 0.97 -17.20
C GLU A 86 1.06 2.49 -17.04
N LEU A 87 0.18 3.10 -17.87
CA LEU A 87 0.06 4.56 -17.99
C LEU A 87 -1.09 5.13 -17.18
N HIS A 88 -1.92 4.29 -16.57
CA HIS A 88 -3.16 4.74 -15.89
C HIS A 88 -2.90 5.68 -14.70
N GLU A 89 -1.69 5.65 -14.12
CA GLU A 89 -1.30 6.51 -13.01
C GLU A 89 -0.48 7.75 -13.42
N ALA A 90 -0.11 7.86 -14.69
CA ALA A 90 0.70 8.96 -15.18
C ALA A 90 0.06 10.33 -14.94
N ARG A 91 -1.27 10.42 -15.05
CA ARG A 91 -2.01 11.67 -14.84
C ARG A 91 -2.23 12.00 -13.37
N ALA A 92 -2.53 11.00 -12.55
CA ALA A 92 -2.91 11.20 -11.14
C ALA A 92 -1.71 11.34 -10.21
N PHE A 93 -0.63 10.56 -10.47
CA PHE A 93 0.53 10.48 -9.59
C PHE A 93 1.85 10.88 -10.27
N GLY A 94 1.83 11.21 -11.56
CA GLY A 94 3.04 11.56 -12.31
C GLY A 94 4.03 10.40 -12.44
N ARG A 95 3.54 9.16 -12.48
CA ARG A 95 4.36 7.95 -12.56
C ARG A 95 3.89 6.96 -13.62
N PHE A 96 4.82 6.16 -14.13
CA PHE A 96 4.56 4.92 -14.83
C PHE A 96 4.82 3.74 -13.89
N VAL A 97 4.10 2.65 -14.07
CA VAL A 97 4.16 1.49 -13.18
C VAL A 97 4.44 0.23 -13.98
N VAL A 98 5.18 -0.70 -13.37
CA VAL A 98 5.38 -2.07 -13.89
C VAL A 98 5.11 -3.04 -12.75
N HIS A 99 3.99 -3.76 -12.82
CA HIS A 99 3.65 -4.78 -11.82
C HIS A 99 4.32 -6.12 -12.10
N ASP A 100 4.67 -6.79 -11.02
CA ASP A 100 5.07 -8.21 -10.98
C ASP A 100 6.08 -8.64 -12.05
N HIS A 101 7.04 -7.76 -12.37
CA HIS A 101 8.15 -8.13 -13.23
C HIS A 101 8.92 -9.31 -12.61
N PRO A 102 9.28 -10.36 -13.38
CA PRO A 102 9.87 -11.60 -12.82
C PRO A 102 11.06 -11.38 -11.90
N MET A 103 11.96 -10.46 -12.26
CA MET A 103 13.10 -10.11 -11.42
C MET A 103 12.65 -9.50 -10.08
N PHE A 104 11.64 -8.64 -10.07
CA PHE A 104 11.17 -7.97 -8.86
C PHE A 104 10.40 -8.91 -7.94
N VAL A 105 9.66 -9.87 -8.51
CA VAL A 105 9.03 -10.96 -7.77
C VAL A 105 10.09 -11.83 -7.08
N GLU A 106 11.23 -12.11 -7.74
CA GLU A 106 12.32 -12.86 -7.11
C GLU A 106 13.02 -12.05 -6.01
N LEU A 107 13.26 -10.76 -6.23
CA LEU A 107 13.78 -9.87 -5.19
C LEU A 107 12.86 -9.78 -3.98
N GLN A 108 11.54 -9.74 -4.21
CA GLN A 108 10.56 -9.76 -3.15
C GLN A 108 10.67 -11.03 -2.29
N ARG A 109 10.86 -12.20 -2.91
CA ARG A 109 11.08 -13.45 -2.16
C ARG A 109 12.36 -13.38 -1.32
N ARG A 110 13.42 -12.81 -1.85
CA ARG A 110 14.69 -12.60 -1.13
C ARG A 110 14.55 -11.61 0.03
N ALA A 111 13.61 -10.67 -0.05
CA ALA A 111 13.33 -9.70 1.01
C ALA A 111 12.48 -10.27 2.16
N ILE A 112 11.82 -11.42 2.00
CA ILE A 112 10.98 -12.03 3.06
C ILE A 112 11.70 -12.13 4.41
N PRO A 113 12.92 -12.69 4.53
CA PRO A 113 13.61 -12.78 5.81
C PRO A 113 13.94 -11.40 6.39
N ILE A 114 14.32 -10.43 5.56
CA ILE A 114 14.64 -9.07 5.99
C ILE A 114 13.38 -8.41 6.58
N VAL A 115 12.27 -8.48 5.86
CA VAL A 115 11.01 -7.88 6.32
C VAL A 115 10.52 -8.60 7.58
N SER A 116 10.55 -9.95 7.62
CA SER A 116 10.12 -10.72 8.79
C SER A 116 10.89 -10.32 10.06
N GLU A 117 12.19 -10.09 9.95
CA GLU A 117 13.01 -9.62 11.06
C GLU A 117 12.61 -8.23 11.54
N VAL A 118 12.45 -7.29 10.61
CA VAL A 118 12.09 -5.89 10.92
C VAL A 118 10.71 -5.80 11.59
N VAL A 119 9.73 -6.57 11.08
CA VAL A 119 8.36 -6.47 11.58
C VAL A 119 8.06 -7.41 12.75
N GLY A 120 8.98 -8.32 13.06
CA GLY A 120 8.86 -9.25 14.18
C GLY A 120 7.82 -10.36 13.99
N GLU A 121 7.37 -10.60 12.74
CA GLU A 121 6.44 -11.71 12.42
C GLU A 121 6.81 -12.35 11.07
N PRO A 122 6.54 -13.65 10.88
CA PRO A 122 6.71 -14.29 9.58
C PRO A 122 5.80 -13.66 8.53
N VAL A 123 6.38 -13.27 7.39
CA VAL A 123 5.61 -12.72 6.28
C VAL A 123 5.66 -13.60 5.05
N GLU A 124 4.74 -13.36 4.11
CA GLU A 124 4.75 -13.87 2.75
C GLU A 124 4.56 -12.73 1.74
N ALA A 125 5.04 -12.94 0.52
CA ALA A 125 4.93 -11.95 -0.55
C ALA A 125 3.48 -11.80 -1.00
N SER A 126 3.05 -10.56 -1.22
CA SER A 126 1.73 -10.22 -1.76
C SER A 126 1.86 -9.83 -3.23
N TYR A 127 2.32 -8.63 -3.53
CA TYR A 127 2.57 -8.14 -4.89
C TYR A 127 3.76 -7.17 -4.89
N SER A 128 4.27 -6.87 -6.08
CA SER A 128 5.34 -5.89 -6.24
C SER A 128 5.11 -5.01 -7.44
N PHE A 129 5.62 -3.79 -7.40
CA PHE A 129 5.64 -2.93 -8.56
C PHE A 129 6.80 -1.93 -8.53
N LEU A 130 7.32 -1.64 -9.70
CA LEU A 130 8.24 -0.54 -9.94
C LEU A 130 7.45 0.72 -10.26
N SER A 131 7.83 1.85 -9.67
CA SER A 131 7.30 3.17 -9.96
C SER A 131 8.37 4.08 -10.53
N LEU A 132 8.10 4.62 -11.70
CA LEU A 132 8.95 5.58 -12.40
C LEU A 132 8.31 6.96 -12.30
N TYR A 133 8.66 7.71 -11.26
CA TYR A 133 8.16 9.07 -11.05
C TYR A 133 8.93 10.09 -11.86
N SER A 134 8.22 11.02 -12.46
CA SER A 134 8.75 12.17 -13.19
C SER A 134 8.67 13.44 -12.33
N THR A 135 8.99 14.59 -12.91
CA THR A 135 8.83 15.93 -12.30
C THR A 135 7.41 16.24 -11.81
N ARG A 136 6.42 15.48 -12.22
CA ARG A 136 5.03 15.58 -11.74
C ARG A 136 4.73 14.58 -10.62
N GLY A 137 5.76 13.92 -10.10
CA GLY A 137 5.61 12.91 -9.06
C GLY A 137 4.93 13.48 -7.83
N VAL A 138 3.91 12.78 -7.36
CA VAL A 138 3.19 13.05 -6.11
C VAL A 138 2.63 11.74 -5.58
N CYS A 139 2.60 11.62 -4.28
CA CYS A 139 1.89 10.53 -3.63
C CYS A 139 0.93 11.15 -2.61
N ALA A 140 -0.35 11.24 -2.97
CA ALA A 140 -1.38 11.80 -2.10
C ALA A 140 -1.43 11.04 -0.77
N VAL A 141 -1.83 11.71 0.33
CA VAL A 141 -1.94 11.04 1.63
C VAL A 141 -2.97 9.92 1.57
N HIS A 142 -2.58 8.71 2.01
CA HIS A 142 -3.43 7.53 1.98
C HIS A 142 -2.95 6.45 2.96
N LEU A 143 -3.78 5.44 3.11
CA LEU A 143 -3.42 4.13 3.64
C LEU A 143 -3.51 3.13 2.48
N ASP A 144 -2.64 2.16 2.46
CA ASP A 144 -2.78 1.03 1.54
C ASP A 144 -3.89 0.07 2.01
N ALA A 145 -4.38 -0.76 1.10
CA ALA A 145 -5.17 -1.91 1.50
C ALA A 145 -4.32 -2.94 2.27
N PRO A 146 -4.94 -3.82 3.10
CA PRO A 146 -4.21 -4.80 3.90
C PRO A 146 -3.32 -5.77 3.11
N GLN A 147 -3.48 -5.88 1.79
CA GLN A 147 -2.55 -6.56 0.88
C GLN A 147 -1.13 -5.99 0.94
N ALA A 148 -1.00 -4.73 1.36
CA ALA A 148 0.25 -4.03 1.64
C ALA A 148 0.40 -3.73 3.14
N LYS A 149 0.00 -4.68 4.03
CA LYS A 149 0.22 -4.48 5.47
C LYS A 149 1.65 -4.06 5.74
N TRP A 150 2.61 -4.74 5.12
CA TRP A 150 4.01 -4.40 5.18
C TRP A 150 4.52 -3.99 3.81
N THR A 151 5.10 -2.83 3.72
CA THR A 151 5.69 -2.30 2.49
C THR A 151 7.18 -2.13 2.68
N PHE A 152 7.94 -2.65 1.72
CA PHE A 152 9.37 -2.41 1.55
C PHE A 152 9.53 -1.50 0.33
N ASP A 153 9.90 -0.24 0.55
CA ASP A 153 10.09 0.81 -0.47
C ASP A 153 11.59 1.00 -0.70
N LEU A 154 12.13 0.46 -1.80
CA LEU A 154 13.53 0.59 -2.19
C LEU A 154 13.73 1.78 -3.13
N CYS A 155 14.59 2.72 -2.75
CA CYS A 155 15.05 3.77 -3.64
C CYS A 155 16.09 3.21 -4.64
N VAL A 156 15.64 2.95 -5.86
CA VAL A 156 16.49 2.38 -6.93
C VAL A 156 17.38 3.45 -7.56
N ASP A 157 16.79 4.61 -7.86
CA ASP A 157 17.49 5.73 -8.47
C ASP A 157 16.72 7.04 -8.26
N GLN A 158 17.43 8.15 -8.12
CA GLN A 158 16.85 9.50 -8.05
C GLN A 158 17.93 10.54 -8.33
N ASN A 159 17.54 11.68 -8.89
CA ASN A 159 18.47 12.80 -9.11
C ASN A 159 18.25 13.97 -8.14
N ALA A 160 17.19 13.91 -7.32
CA ALA A 160 16.93 14.87 -6.25
C ALA A 160 16.31 14.12 -5.06
N PRO A 161 16.63 14.49 -3.80
CA PRO A 161 15.98 13.90 -2.63
C PRO A 161 14.46 14.14 -2.66
N TRP A 162 13.68 13.07 -2.49
CA TRP A 162 12.23 13.16 -2.44
C TRP A 162 11.69 12.53 -1.17
N PRO A 163 11.41 13.34 -0.13
CA PRO A 163 11.01 12.85 1.17
C PRO A 163 9.67 12.14 1.14
N ILE A 164 9.52 11.18 2.05
CA ILE A 164 8.25 10.53 2.36
C ILE A 164 7.89 10.80 3.83
N HIS A 165 6.61 11.05 4.08
CA HIS A 165 6.07 11.31 5.41
C HIS A 165 5.22 10.14 5.87
N PHE A 166 5.39 9.73 7.14
CA PHE A 166 4.63 8.67 7.79
C PHE A 166 4.01 9.16 9.08
N SER A 167 2.74 8.85 9.31
CA SER A 167 2.16 8.99 10.64
C SER A 167 2.71 7.91 11.59
N ASP A 168 2.48 8.09 12.89
CA ASP A 168 2.45 6.96 13.81
C ASP A 168 1.43 5.91 13.35
N VAL A 169 1.61 4.64 13.78
CA VAL A 169 0.65 3.58 13.49
C VAL A 169 -0.68 3.90 14.16
N ARG A 170 -1.76 3.79 13.39
CA ARG A 170 -3.12 4.07 13.85
C ARG A 170 -4.04 2.88 13.60
N PRO A 171 -5.08 2.71 14.41
CA PRO A 171 -6.20 1.87 14.02
C PRO A 171 -6.72 2.28 12.64
N TRP A 172 -7.27 1.33 11.91
CA TRP A 172 -7.98 1.67 10.67
C TRP A 172 -9.07 2.71 10.95
N PRO A 173 -9.28 3.68 10.05
CA PRO A 173 -10.39 4.61 10.16
C PRO A 173 -11.70 3.83 10.38
N ASP A 174 -12.55 4.32 11.24
CA ASP A 174 -13.86 3.73 11.42
C ASP A 174 -14.81 4.11 10.26
N ARG A 175 -16.04 3.57 10.31
CA ARG A 175 -17.03 3.80 9.26
C ARG A 175 -17.39 5.27 9.08
N ASP A 176 -17.48 6.01 10.18
CA ASP A 176 -17.88 7.42 10.16
C ASP A 176 -16.75 8.30 9.62
N GLU A 177 -15.49 8.02 10.00
CA GLU A 177 -14.30 8.65 9.43
C GLU A 177 -14.21 8.39 7.93
N LEU A 178 -14.37 7.13 7.49
CA LEU A 178 -14.31 6.77 6.08
C LEU A 178 -15.39 7.51 5.27
N THR A 179 -16.62 7.57 5.79
CA THR A 179 -17.73 8.33 5.20
C THR A 179 -17.42 9.83 5.19
N GLY A 180 -16.85 10.35 6.26
CA GLY A 180 -16.44 11.75 6.37
C GLY A 180 -15.40 12.14 5.32
N TYR A 181 -14.46 11.25 5.00
CA TYR A 181 -13.49 11.47 3.91
C TYR A 181 -14.14 11.43 2.53
N ALA A 182 -15.14 10.56 2.32
CA ALA A 182 -15.85 10.41 1.05
C ALA A 182 -16.85 11.55 0.75
N SER A 183 -17.18 12.41 1.71
CA SER A 183 -18.26 13.40 1.61
C SER A 183 -18.00 14.57 0.64
N GLY A 184 -17.09 14.44 -0.33
CA GLY A 184 -16.85 15.40 -1.41
C GLY A 184 -16.18 16.70 -0.97
N ARG A 185 -15.63 16.77 0.23
CA ARG A 185 -14.79 17.88 0.66
C ARG A 185 -13.40 17.70 0.08
N ASP A 186 -12.98 18.60 -0.78
CA ASP A 186 -11.64 18.58 -1.40
C ASP A 186 -10.49 18.72 -0.39
N ASP A 187 -10.78 19.00 0.88
CA ASP A 187 -9.80 19.27 1.94
C ASP A 187 -9.45 18.06 2.84
N TRP A 188 -9.97 16.85 2.56
CA TRP A 188 -9.75 15.70 3.44
C TRP A 188 -8.28 15.35 3.60
N GLN A 189 -7.47 15.51 2.57
CA GLN A 189 -6.02 15.28 2.62
C GLN A 189 -5.33 16.26 3.57
N GLU A 190 -5.67 17.54 3.47
CA GLU A 190 -5.14 18.56 4.35
C GLU A 190 -5.58 18.36 5.81
N ARG A 191 -6.81 17.89 6.02
CA ARG A 191 -7.30 17.55 7.36
C ARG A 191 -6.49 16.42 7.99
N ILE A 192 -6.14 15.37 7.22
CA ILE A 192 -5.28 14.29 7.70
C ILE A 192 -3.88 14.82 7.99
N LYS A 193 -3.24 15.51 7.04
CA LYS A 193 -1.88 16.04 7.20
C LYS A 193 -1.74 16.98 8.40
N LYS A 194 -2.78 17.74 8.71
CA LYS A 194 -2.82 18.74 9.82
C LYS A 194 -3.50 18.23 11.08
N SER A 195 -3.91 16.98 11.12
CA SER A 195 -4.60 16.42 12.29
C SER A 195 -3.71 16.45 13.52
N PRO A 196 -4.13 17.07 14.63
CA PRO A 196 -3.33 17.12 15.87
C PRO A 196 -3.17 15.74 16.53
N SER A 197 -4.00 14.77 16.15
CA SER A 197 -3.91 13.39 16.61
C SER A 197 -2.88 12.55 15.85
N LEU A 198 -2.37 13.02 14.72
CA LEU A 198 -1.38 12.34 13.90
C LEU A 198 -0.02 13.02 14.03
N LYS A 199 1.01 12.23 14.34
CA LYS A 199 2.38 12.71 14.34
C LYS A 199 3.08 12.17 13.11
N PHE A 200 3.38 13.05 12.17
CA PHE A 200 4.14 12.69 10.98
C PHE A 200 5.64 12.83 11.22
N SER A 201 6.40 11.85 10.75
CA SER A 201 7.85 11.89 10.63
C SER A 201 8.22 11.87 9.15
N GLU A 202 9.32 12.52 8.81
CA GLU A 202 9.87 12.59 7.46
C GLU A 202 11.09 11.68 7.35
N LEU A 203 11.16 10.88 6.28
CA LEU A 203 12.33 10.11 5.90
C LEU A 203 12.78 10.49 4.49
N ARG A 204 14.09 10.44 4.25
CA ARG A 204 14.71 10.79 2.97
C ARG A 204 15.63 9.66 2.51
N PRO A 205 15.07 8.59 1.94
CA PRO A 205 15.89 7.47 1.48
C PRO A 205 16.84 7.93 0.37
N ARG A 206 18.09 7.51 0.48
CA ARG A 206 19.10 7.65 -0.57
C ARG A 206 19.02 6.45 -1.51
N VAL A 207 19.64 6.58 -2.65
CA VAL A 207 19.76 5.48 -3.60
C VAL A 207 20.42 4.26 -2.95
N GLY A 208 19.74 3.10 -3.04
CA GLY A 208 20.13 1.84 -2.40
C GLY A 208 19.56 1.64 -1.01
N GLU A 209 19.04 2.66 -0.34
CA GLU A 209 18.34 2.53 0.94
C GLU A 209 16.90 2.07 0.72
N ALA A 210 16.34 1.39 1.73
CA ALA A 210 14.95 0.99 1.73
C ALA A 210 14.26 1.38 3.04
N ILE A 211 12.94 1.49 2.97
CA ILE A 211 12.09 1.77 4.13
C ILE A 211 11.12 0.60 4.30
N VAL A 212 11.00 0.07 5.52
CA VAL A 212 9.93 -0.85 5.90
C VAL A 212 8.91 -0.13 6.75
N PHE A 213 7.66 -0.14 6.34
CA PHE A 213 6.57 0.54 7.03
C PHE A 213 5.25 -0.25 6.93
N SER A 214 4.26 0.15 7.73
CA SER A 214 2.92 -0.42 7.64
C SER A 214 2.06 0.38 6.68
N GLY A 215 1.94 -0.07 5.43
CA GLY A 215 1.14 0.60 4.42
C GLY A 215 -0.32 0.76 4.83
N SER A 216 -0.91 -0.28 5.44
CA SER A 216 -2.33 -0.27 5.80
C SER A 216 -2.67 0.39 7.14
N SER A 217 -1.67 0.86 7.93
CA SER A 217 -1.92 1.42 9.27
C SER A 217 -1.12 2.69 9.57
N GLN A 218 -0.32 3.17 8.63
CA GLN A 218 0.36 4.46 8.72
C GLN A 218 -0.06 5.32 7.55
N TRP A 219 -0.71 6.46 7.82
CA TRP A 219 -0.94 7.46 6.79
C TRP A 219 0.39 7.89 6.22
N HIS A 220 0.53 7.83 4.91
CA HIS A 220 1.78 8.19 4.27
C HIS A 220 1.54 8.97 2.99
N TYR A 221 2.52 9.82 2.65
CA TYR A 221 2.46 10.67 1.45
C TYR A 221 3.85 11.18 1.06
N ARG A 222 3.94 11.62 -0.19
CA ARG A 222 5.05 12.44 -0.70
C ARG A 222 4.44 13.68 -1.33
N ASP A 223 4.91 14.84 -0.91
CA ASP A 223 4.53 16.09 -1.58
C ASP A 223 5.04 16.10 -3.02
N PRO A 224 4.49 16.96 -3.91
CA PRO A 224 4.98 17.08 -5.27
C PRO A 224 6.49 17.25 -5.32
N ILE A 225 7.15 16.58 -6.27
CA ILE A 225 8.59 16.81 -6.51
C ILE A 225 8.80 18.30 -6.78
N ASP A 226 9.82 18.89 -6.16
CA ASP A 226 10.11 20.31 -6.27
C ASP A 226 10.37 20.70 -7.74
N PRO A 227 9.56 21.55 -8.35
CA PRO A 227 9.77 22.00 -9.72
C PRO A 227 11.12 22.73 -9.95
N ALA A 228 11.69 23.31 -8.88
CA ALA A 228 13.00 23.95 -8.93
C ALA A 228 14.14 22.95 -9.15
N ALA A 229 13.91 21.65 -8.89
CA ALA A 229 14.89 20.60 -9.18
C ALA A 229 15.07 20.30 -10.69
N GLY A 230 14.37 21.00 -11.56
CA GLY A 230 14.46 20.79 -13.02
C GLY A 230 13.82 19.50 -13.47
N ALA A 231 14.54 18.70 -14.27
CA ALA A 231 14.07 17.39 -14.75
C ALA A 231 14.23 16.32 -13.67
N ALA A 232 13.58 16.51 -12.50
CA ALA A 232 13.66 15.58 -11.38
C ALA A 232 12.93 14.26 -11.69
N PHE A 233 13.49 13.16 -11.17
CA PHE A 233 12.89 11.84 -11.21
C PHE A 233 13.21 11.04 -9.95
N CYS A 234 12.36 10.06 -9.66
CA CYS A 234 12.60 9.09 -8.61
C CYS A 234 12.05 7.71 -9.05
N THR A 235 12.90 6.70 -8.99
CA THR A 235 12.55 5.31 -9.30
C THR A 235 12.52 4.51 -8.00
N LEU A 236 11.34 3.99 -7.67
CA LEU A 236 11.09 3.23 -6.46
C LEU A 236 10.62 1.82 -6.81
N LEU A 237 11.14 0.82 -6.09
CA LEU A 237 10.63 -0.55 -6.15
C LEU A 237 9.89 -0.86 -4.86
N PHE A 238 8.56 -1.01 -4.98
CA PHE A 238 7.70 -1.41 -3.88
C PHE A 238 7.49 -2.91 -3.88
N MET A 239 7.71 -3.53 -2.73
CA MET A 239 7.45 -4.93 -2.46
C MET A 239 6.54 -5.03 -1.25
N HIS A 240 5.37 -5.66 -1.41
CA HIS A 240 4.34 -5.72 -0.38
C HIS A 240 4.25 -7.11 0.21
N PHE A 241 4.02 -7.17 1.52
CA PHE A 241 3.98 -8.40 2.27
C PHE A 241 2.79 -8.41 3.23
N ILE A 242 2.34 -9.62 3.53
CA ILE A 242 1.28 -9.91 4.50
C ILE A 242 1.80 -10.91 5.54
N PRO A 243 1.18 -11.00 6.71
CA PRO A 243 1.48 -12.09 7.63
C PRO A 243 1.27 -13.44 6.97
N ARG A 244 2.18 -14.37 7.19
CA ARG A 244 2.11 -15.70 6.55
C ARG A 244 0.80 -16.40 6.86
N GLY A 245 0.14 -16.92 5.82
CA GLY A 245 -1.11 -17.66 5.92
C GLY A 245 -2.36 -16.79 6.04
N THR A 246 -2.27 -15.49 5.74
CA THR A 246 -3.43 -14.57 5.78
C THR A 246 -4.00 -14.21 4.41
N ALA A 247 -3.48 -14.79 3.32
CA ALA A 247 -3.91 -14.46 1.95
C ALA A 247 -5.44 -14.58 1.75
N ASP A 248 -6.06 -15.63 2.29
CA ASP A 248 -7.51 -15.84 2.16
C ASP A 248 -8.35 -14.78 2.92
N LEU A 249 -7.78 -14.11 3.92
CA LEU A 249 -8.46 -13.04 4.66
C LEU A 249 -8.60 -11.75 3.86
N LEU A 250 -7.76 -11.58 2.83
CA LEU A 250 -7.73 -10.38 2.01
C LEU A 250 -8.86 -10.32 0.98
N ASP A 251 -9.44 -11.47 0.64
CA ASP A 251 -10.50 -11.56 -0.34
C ASP A 251 -11.87 -11.65 0.34
N PRO A 252 -12.73 -10.62 0.20
CA PRO A 252 -14.07 -10.64 0.77
C PRO A 252 -14.91 -11.85 0.37
N ARG A 253 -14.62 -12.51 -0.74
CA ARG A 253 -15.32 -13.72 -1.19
C ARG A 253 -15.17 -14.89 -0.21
N HIS A 254 -14.10 -14.94 0.54
CA HIS A 254 -13.83 -16.00 1.53
C HIS A 254 -14.51 -15.74 2.88
N TRP A 255 -14.97 -14.51 3.14
CA TRP A 255 -15.53 -14.14 4.45
C TRP A 255 -16.85 -14.85 4.76
N ALA A 256 -17.64 -15.19 3.73
CA ALA A 256 -18.87 -15.94 3.91
C ALA A 256 -18.62 -17.31 4.58
N ALA A 257 -17.60 -18.04 4.11
CA ALA A 257 -17.21 -19.33 4.69
C ALA A 257 -16.53 -19.17 6.05
N LEU A 258 -15.76 -18.10 6.25
CA LEU A 258 -15.03 -17.83 7.48
C LEU A 258 -15.93 -17.76 8.72
N VAL A 259 -17.12 -17.16 8.57
CA VAL A 259 -18.05 -16.97 9.71
C VAL A 259 -19.43 -17.62 9.51
N GLY A 260 -19.60 -18.37 8.41
CA GLY A 260 -20.88 -19.04 8.10
C GLY A 260 -22.04 -18.05 7.91
N VAL A 261 -21.79 -16.98 7.14
CA VAL A 261 -22.75 -15.93 6.78
C VAL A 261 -22.80 -15.82 5.25
N PRO A 262 -23.71 -16.57 4.57
CA PRO A 262 -23.76 -16.61 3.10
C PRO A 262 -23.96 -15.26 2.44
N GLU A 263 -24.62 -14.31 3.10
CA GLU A 263 -24.88 -12.97 2.60
C GLU A 263 -23.59 -12.18 2.27
N LEU A 264 -22.48 -12.54 2.91
CA LEU A 264 -21.17 -11.93 2.62
C LEU A 264 -20.64 -12.29 1.24
N ALA A 265 -21.14 -13.35 0.60
CA ALA A 265 -20.72 -13.70 -0.77
C ALA A 265 -21.08 -12.60 -1.80
N ALA A 266 -22.01 -11.69 -1.46
CA ALA A 266 -22.34 -10.54 -2.30
C ALA A 266 -21.29 -9.42 -2.25
N LEU A 267 -20.33 -9.45 -1.31
CA LEU A 267 -19.28 -8.45 -1.15
C LEU A 267 -18.15 -8.60 -2.17
N GLN A 268 -18.46 -9.02 -3.38
CA GLN A 268 -17.48 -9.17 -4.43
C GLN A 268 -16.89 -7.81 -4.82
N ARG A 269 -15.62 -7.81 -5.24
CA ARG A 269 -14.97 -6.64 -5.83
C ARG A 269 -15.82 -6.23 -7.04
N GLN A 270 -16.34 -5.03 -7.06
CA GLN A 270 -16.88 -4.46 -8.29
C GLN A 270 -15.72 -4.35 -9.27
N SER A 271 -15.78 -5.14 -10.34
CA SER A 271 -14.80 -5.19 -11.42
C SER A 271 -14.82 -3.92 -12.27
#